data_493814d5c82b5781d1dd79fc205a11b9
#
_entry.id   493814d5c82b5781d1dd79fc205a11b9
#
_cell.length_a   1.000
_cell.length_b   1.000
_cell.length_c   1.000
_cell.angle_alpha   90.00
_cell.angle_beta   90.00
_cell.angle_gamma   90.00
#
_symmetry.space_group_name_H-M   'P 1'
#
loop_
_entity.id
_entity.type
_entity.pdbx_description
1 polymer ?
#
loop_
_entity_poly.entity_id
_entity_poly.type
_entity_poly.pdbx_seq_one_letter_code
_entity_poly.pdbx_strand_id
1 'polypeptide(L)'
;MKMLIALQDCDIQVRDIQIKKEKGPKKIERLKQKLAVVEDQLEKEANRLEAYTREKRQAEQEIEETENRLKKANIKLSNIKSNKEYQAALKEIDDLKKEKLLLEDRVIDIMEQMEALEVKYATSREEVEGTRQQFELDHNEILKILKSLKQDLDKIEKERMRFSQTVAPELLRRYDYLRTHKGGIGVSPVIKGVCQTCHLGIPPQEFNELIRGDKLMTCPNCTRIIYWGDDDRYQNKESD
;
A
#
# COMPACT_ATOMS: atom_id res chain seq x y z
N MET A 1 -21.72 5.85 -38.59
CA MET A 1 -20.70 4.93 -38.12
C MET A 1 -19.50 5.64 -37.48
N LYS A 2 -18.85 6.64 -38.13
CA LYS A 2 -17.71 7.40 -37.53
C LYS A 2 -17.95 7.87 -36.08
N MET A 3 -19.10 8.45 -35.81
CA MET A 3 -19.42 8.94 -34.45
C MET A 3 -19.57 7.83 -33.42
N LEU A 4 -20.01 6.63 -33.81
CA LEU A 4 -20.02 5.46 -32.90
C LEU A 4 -18.63 4.91 -32.61
N ILE A 5 -17.74 4.95 -33.59
CA ILE A 5 -16.34 4.55 -33.41
C ILE A 5 -15.67 5.54 -32.43
N ALA A 6 -15.79 6.85 -32.70
CA ALA A 6 -15.26 7.88 -31.80
C ALA A 6 -15.84 7.78 -30.38
N LEU A 7 -17.15 7.49 -30.28
CA LEU A 7 -17.80 7.27 -28.98
C LEU A 7 -17.19 6.08 -28.24
N GLN A 8 -16.94 4.98 -28.95
CA GLN A 8 -16.30 3.80 -28.37
C GLN A 8 -14.86 4.08 -27.93
N ASP A 9 -14.11 4.83 -28.72
CA ASP A 9 -12.74 5.22 -28.35
C ASP A 9 -12.72 6.04 -27.06
N CYS A 10 -13.66 6.98 -26.89
CA CYS A 10 -13.86 7.69 -25.64
C CYS A 10 -14.20 6.72 -24.49
N ASP A 11 -15.12 5.77 -24.69
CA ASP A 11 -15.53 4.81 -23.67
C ASP A 11 -14.37 3.88 -23.24
N ILE A 12 -13.50 3.49 -24.17
CA ILE A 12 -12.30 2.72 -23.88
C ILE A 12 -11.33 3.55 -23.04
N GLN A 13 -11.08 4.81 -23.43
CA GLN A 13 -10.19 5.71 -22.69
C GLN A 13 -10.73 6.00 -21.28
N VAL A 14 -12.02 6.24 -21.12
CA VAL A 14 -12.69 6.42 -19.81
C VAL A 14 -12.43 5.20 -18.91
N ARG A 15 -12.66 3.99 -19.45
CA ARG A 15 -12.43 2.76 -18.71
C ARG A 15 -10.96 2.60 -18.28
N ASP A 16 -10.03 2.87 -19.18
CA ASP A 16 -8.60 2.74 -18.91
C ASP A 16 -8.13 3.74 -17.84
N ILE A 17 -8.65 4.98 -17.88
CA ILE A 17 -8.40 5.99 -16.86
C ILE A 17 -9.01 5.54 -15.52
N GLN A 18 -10.22 5.00 -15.50
CA GLN A 18 -10.85 4.50 -14.28
C GLN A 18 -10.02 3.39 -13.63
N ILE A 19 -9.54 2.42 -14.42
CA ILE A 19 -8.65 1.34 -13.95
C ILE A 19 -7.35 1.93 -13.35
N LYS A 20 -6.75 2.93 -14.01
CA LYS A 20 -5.55 3.61 -13.49
C LYS A 20 -5.85 4.36 -12.18
N LYS A 21 -6.99 5.04 -12.09
CA LYS A 21 -7.42 5.75 -10.88
C LYS A 21 -7.61 4.81 -9.68
N GLU A 22 -8.13 3.61 -9.89
CA GLU A 22 -8.30 2.63 -8.81
C GLU A 22 -6.98 2.08 -8.24
N LYS A 23 -5.91 2.09 -9.05
CA LYS A 23 -4.59 1.63 -8.61
C LYS A 23 -3.91 2.60 -7.65
N GLY A 24 -4.17 3.90 -7.80
CA GLY A 24 -3.54 4.94 -6.98
C GLY A 24 -3.80 4.77 -5.47
N PRO A 25 -5.06 4.75 -5.00
CA PRO A 25 -5.38 4.55 -3.59
C PRO A 25 -4.82 3.24 -3.02
N LYS A 26 -4.85 2.16 -3.79
CA LYS A 26 -4.26 0.86 -3.39
C LYS A 26 -2.75 0.95 -3.19
N LYS A 27 -2.05 1.73 -4.03
CA LYS A 27 -0.61 1.96 -3.88
C LYS A 27 -0.32 2.80 -2.64
N ILE A 28 -1.09 3.86 -2.39
CA ILE A 28 -0.97 4.70 -1.18
C ILE A 28 -1.17 3.85 0.07
N GLU A 29 -2.20 3.01 0.11
CA GLU A 29 -2.48 2.16 1.26
C GLU A 29 -1.33 1.18 1.55
N ARG A 30 -0.74 0.57 0.51
CA ARG A 30 0.44 -0.30 0.68
C ARG A 30 1.66 0.44 1.23
N LEU A 31 1.88 1.67 0.77
CA LEU A 31 2.98 2.51 1.27
C LEU A 31 2.75 2.89 2.73
N LYS A 32 1.51 3.24 3.09
CA LYS A 32 1.10 3.55 4.46
C LYS A 32 1.30 2.35 5.40
N GLN A 33 0.93 1.16 4.94
CA GLN A 33 1.14 -0.07 5.71
C GLN A 33 2.63 -0.36 5.94
N LYS A 34 3.48 -0.14 4.94
CA LYS A 34 4.94 -0.27 5.11
C LYS A 34 5.48 0.69 6.16
N LEU A 35 5.07 1.95 6.11
CA LEU A 35 5.49 2.95 7.09
C LEU A 35 5.01 2.56 8.50
N ALA A 36 3.76 2.14 8.65
CA ALA A 36 3.19 1.74 9.93
C ALA A 36 3.96 0.56 10.56
N VAL A 37 4.48 -0.38 9.77
CA VAL A 37 5.26 -1.52 10.29
C VAL A 37 6.58 -1.05 10.91
N VAL A 38 7.31 -0.16 10.27
CA VAL A 38 8.59 0.33 10.81
C VAL A 38 8.38 1.28 11.98
N GLU A 39 7.30 2.09 11.99
CA GLU A 39 6.90 2.93 13.11
C GLU A 39 6.52 2.09 14.35
N ASP A 40 5.75 1.01 14.19
CA ASP A 40 5.39 0.07 15.25
C ASP A 40 6.64 -0.62 15.85
N GLN A 41 7.60 -0.98 14.99
CA GLN A 41 8.88 -1.54 15.46
C GLN A 41 9.67 -0.54 16.31
N LEU A 42 9.78 0.70 15.87
CA LEU A 42 10.45 1.78 16.61
C LEU A 42 9.77 2.04 17.96
N GLU A 43 8.44 2.06 18.00
CA GLU A 43 7.67 2.23 19.22
C GLU A 43 7.91 1.09 20.22
N LYS A 44 7.97 -0.17 19.73
CA LYS A 44 8.30 -1.34 20.58
C LYS A 44 9.68 -1.23 21.18
N GLU A 45 10.67 -0.79 20.41
CA GLU A 45 12.04 -0.58 20.88
C GLU A 45 12.11 0.55 21.92
N ALA A 46 11.41 1.66 21.70
CA ALA A 46 11.30 2.76 22.65
C ALA A 46 10.69 2.31 23.98
N ASN A 47 9.56 1.60 23.92
CA ASN A 47 8.88 1.07 25.12
C ASN A 47 9.76 0.08 25.89
N ARG A 48 10.58 -0.70 25.19
CA ARG A 48 11.52 -1.65 25.83
C ARG A 48 12.69 -0.94 26.49
N LEU A 49 13.23 0.11 25.89
CA LEU A 49 14.25 0.97 26.53
C LEU A 49 13.72 1.62 27.81
N GLU A 50 12.49 2.10 27.78
CA GLU A 50 11.85 2.66 28.99
C GLU A 50 11.65 1.61 30.07
N ALA A 51 11.28 0.37 29.71
CA ALA A 51 11.16 -0.73 30.67
C ALA A 51 12.51 -1.06 31.31
N TYR A 52 13.58 -1.20 30.52
CA TYR A 52 14.92 -1.42 31.06
C TYR A 52 15.41 -0.27 31.96
N THR A 53 15.08 0.98 31.61
CA THR A 53 15.42 2.12 32.45
C THR A 53 14.74 2.04 33.81
N ARG A 54 13.48 1.60 33.87
CA ARG A 54 12.75 1.37 35.13
C ARG A 54 13.34 0.21 35.92
N GLU A 55 13.67 -0.91 35.26
CA GLU A 55 14.27 -2.09 35.90
C GLU A 55 15.66 -1.77 36.50
N LYS A 56 16.47 -1.02 35.74
CA LYS A 56 17.77 -0.54 36.23
C LYS A 56 17.62 0.29 37.48
N ARG A 57 16.72 1.29 37.46
CA ARG A 57 16.46 2.17 38.61
C ARG A 57 15.98 1.38 39.83
N GLN A 58 15.16 0.36 39.64
CA GLN A 58 14.70 -0.48 40.73
C GLN A 58 15.87 -1.31 41.34
N ALA A 59 16.69 -1.91 40.50
CA ALA A 59 17.84 -2.67 40.96
C ALA A 59 18.87 -1.78 41.71
N GLU A 60 19.12 -0.55 41.24
CA GLU A 60 19.95 0.43 41.92
C GLU A 60 19.38 0.82 43.29
N GLN A 61 18.05 0.96 43.46
CA GLN A 61 17.41 1.18 44.74
C GLN A 61 17.57 -0.02 45.70
N GLU A 62 17.40 -1.25 45.16
CA GLU A 62 17.61 -2.48 45.95
C GLU A 62 19.07 -2.62 46.43
N ILE A 63 20.05 -2.18 45.64
CA ILE A 63 21.47 -2.11 46.02
C ILE A 63 21.64 -1.11 47.18
N GLU A 64 21.08 0.10 47.08
CA GLU A 64 21.17 1.13 48.12
C GLU A 64 20.56 0.64 49.43
N GLU A 65 19.39 -0.01 49.39
CA GLU A 65 18.76 -0.62 50.58
C GLU A 65 19.64 -1.70 51.21
N THR A 66 20.23 -2.58 50.38
CA THR A 66 21.11 -3.66 50.84
C THR A 66 22.40 -3.08 51.44
N GLU A 67 22.96 -2.01 50.88
CA GLU A 67 24.09 -1.28 51.47
C GLU A 67 23.75 -0.67 52.84
N ASN A 68 22.56 -0.11 52.98
CA ASN A 68 22.11 0.44 54.25
C ASN A 68 21.90 -0.66 55.32
N ARG A 69 21.41 -1.83 54.91
CA ARG A 69 21.33 -3.03 55.76
C ARG A 69 22.71 -3.53 56.18
N LEU A 70 23.68 -3.60 55.25
CA LEU A 70 25.07 -3.94 55.51
C LEU A 70 25.71 -2.98 56.48
N LYS A 71 25.55 -1.67 56.36
CA LYS A 71 26.05 -0.67 57.32
C LYS A 71 25.49 -0.93 58.70
N LYS A 72 24.20 -1.16 58.86
CA LYS A 72 23.55 -1.47 60.15
C LYS A 72 24.06 -2.79 60.75
N ALA A 73 24.23 -3.85 59.93
CA ALA A 73 24.75 -5.13 60.38
C ALA A 73 26.22 -5.06 60.85
N ASN A 74 27.05 -4.25 60.19
CA ASN A 74 28.44 -4.01 60.65
C ASN A 74 28.50 -3.24 61.96
N ILE A 75 27.64 -2.23 62.14
CA ILE A 75 27.53 -1.49 63.43
C ILE A 75 27.08 -2.44 64.54
N LYS A 76 26.11 -3.31 64.25
CA LYS A 76 25.64 -4.33 65.21
C LYS A 76 26.77 -5.31 65.60
N LEU A 77 27.54 -5.80 64.61
CA LEU A 77 28.66 -6.70 64.83
C LEU A 77 29.70 -6.14 65.80
N SER A 78 30.02 -4.83 65.75
CA SER A 78 30.99 -4.19 66.63
C SER A 78 30.53 -4.10 68.10
N ASN A 79 29.23 -4.27 68.38
CA ASN A 79 28.66 -4.16 69.72
C ASN A 79 28.31 -5.52 70.36
N ILE A 80 28.50 -6.65 69.67
CA ILE A 80 28.17 -8.00 70.14
C ILE A 80 29.19 -8.51 71.16
N LYS A 81 28.67 -9.08 72.28
CA LYS A 81 29.48 -9.68 73.32
C LYS A 81 29.38 -11.21 73.35
N SER A 82 28.43 -11.83 72.64
CA SER A 82 28.22 -13.30 72.64
C SER A 82 28.77 -13.89 71.37
N ASN A 83 29.59 -14.99 71.53
CA ASN A 83 30.17 -15.66 70.37
C ASN A 83 29.16 -16.27 69.40
N LYS A 84 27.96 -16.70 69.87
CA LYS A 84 26.88 -17.23 69.07
C LYS A 84 26.25 -16.15 68.21
N GLU A 85 26.00 -14.98 68.78
CA GLU A 85 25.45 -13.81 68.09
C GLU A 85 26.46 -13.24 67.08
N TYR A 86 27.76 -13.27 67.40
CA TYR A 86 28.83 -12.82 66.51
C TYR A 86 28.86 -13.66 65.23
N GLN A 87 28.80 -15.01 65.33
CA GLN A 87 28.77 -15.92 64.17
C GLN A 87 27.50 -15.71 63.33
N ALA A 88 26.35 -15.47 63.96
CA ALA A 88 25.11 -15.17 63.26
C ALA A 88 25.19 -13.85 62.46
N ALA A 89 25.76 -12.80 63.07
CA ALA A 89 25.97 -11.52 62.42
C ALA A 89 26.96 -11.58 61.22
N LEU A 90 28.05 -12.39 61.35
CA LEU A 90 28.95 -12.60 60.25
C LEU A 90 28.26 -13.29 59.06
N LYS A 91 27.42 -14.28 59.34
CA LYS A 91 26.64 -14.95 58.28
C LYS A 91 25.67 -13.96 57.63
N GLU A 92 24.97 -13.16 58.40
CA GLU A 92 24.05 -12.11 57.84
C GLU A 92 24.79 -11.14 56.91
N ILE A 93 26.00 -10.69 57.32
CA ILE A 93 26.85 -9.81 56.52
C ILE A 93 27.33 -10.51 55.24
N ASP A 94 27.68 -11.78 55.27
CA ASP A 94 28.09 -12.54 54.09
C ASP A 94 26.90 -12.73 53.13
N ASP A 95 25.73 -13.06 53.62
CA ASP A 95 24.52 -13.21 52.83
C ASP A 95 24.12 -11.88 52.16
N LEU A 96 24.20 -10.76 52.90
CA LEU A 96 23.90 -9.40 52.33
C LEU A 96 24.94 -8.98 51.26
N LYS A 97 26.24 -9.38 51.44
CA LYS A 97 27.23 -9.12 50.40
C LYS A 97 26.97 -9.91 49.14
N LYS A 98 26.53 -11.16 49.24
CA LYS A 98 26.16 -11.97 48.09
C LYS A 98 24.92 -11.42 47.39
N GLU A 99 23.92 -11.00 48.17
CA GLU A 99 22.73 -10.35 47.62
C GLU A 99 23.11 -9.08 46.84
N LYS A 100 23.99 -8.23 47.39
CA LYS A 100 24.48 -7.03 46.71
C LYS A 100 25.19 -7.36 45.40
N LEU A 101 26.08 -8.34 45.39
CA LEU A 101 26.79 -8.78 44.18
C LEU A 101 25.83 -9.22 43.08
N LEU A 102 24.82 -10.02 43.42
CA LEU A 102 23.81 -10.45 42.46
C LEU A 102 23.01 -9.29 41.86
N LEU A 103 22.73 -8.28 42.67
CA LEU A 103 22.04 -7.07 42.21
C LEU A 103 22.95 -6.22 41.31
N GLU A 104 24.22 -6.10 41.62
CA GLU A 104 25.23 -5.41 40.79
C GLU A 104 25.40 -6.11 39.45
N ASP A 105 25.48 -7.44 39.42
CA ASP A 105 25.55 -8.24 38.19
C ASP A 105 24.28 -8.02 37.35
N ARG A 106 23.10 -7.99 38.00
CA ARG A 106 21.82 -7.69 37.30
C ARG A 106 21.79 -6.30 36.65
N VAL A 107 22.35 -5.28 37.32
CA VAL A 107 22.48 -3.94 36.77
C VAL A 107 23.37 -3.94 35.53
N ILE A 108 24.48 -4.67 35.57
CA ILE A 108 25.41 -4.81 34.44
C ILE A 108 24.66 -5.46 33.23
N ASP A 109 23.98 -6.58 33.48
CA ASP A 109 23.23 -7.28 32.43
C ASP A 109 22.15 -6.37 31.77
N ILE A 110 21.44 -5.58 32.61
CA ILE A 110 20.45 -4.61 32.08
C ILE A 110 21.15 -3.54 31.25
N MET A 111 22.29 -3.02 31.69
CA MET A 111 23.02 -1.98 30.93
C MET A 111 23.54 -2.51 29.59
N GLU A 112 24.04 -3.74 29.52
CA GLU A 112 24.47 -4.36 28.26
C GLU A 112 23.27 -4.52 27.28
N GLN A 113 22.11 -4.95 27.80
CA GLN A 113 20.90 -5.06 26.99
C GLN A 113 20.39 -3.69 26.51
N MET A 114 20.50 -2.65 27.34
CA MET A 114 20.16 -1.27 26.97
C MET A 114 21.06 -0.77 25.85
N GLU A 115 22.37 -0.92 25.96
CA GLU A 115 23.33 -0.46 24.96
C GLU A 115 23.08 -1.13 23.60
N ALA A 116 22.88 -2.46 23.60
CA ALA A 116 22.55 -3.19 22.39
C ALA A 116 21.22 -2.75 21.75
N LEU A 117 20.23 -2.39 22.57
CA LEU A 117 18.93 -1.92 22.10
C LEU A 117 18.99 -0.46 21.65
N GLU A 118 19.79 0.40 22.26
CA GLU A 118 20.00 1.79 21.83
C GLU A 118 20.59 1.87 20.42
N VAL A 119 21.55 1.00 20.09
CA VAL A 119 22.11 0.90 18.73
C VAL A 119 21.01 0.51 17.72
N LYS A 120 20.17 -0.46 18.08
CA LYS A 120 19.04 -0.86 17.22
C LYS A 120 18.02 0.26 17.05
N TYR A 121 17.66 0.90 18.16
CA TYR A 121 16.71 2.02 18.15
C TYR A 121 17.20 3.18 17.27
N ALA A 122 18.50 3.51 17.34
CA ALA A 122 19.08 4.54 16.47
C ALA A 122 18.95 4.15 14.98
N THR A 123 19.27 2.90 14.63
CA THR A 123 19.13 2.40 13.26
C THR A 123 17.67 2.38 12.79
N SER A 124 16.76 1.88 13.62
CA SER A 124 15.31 1.87 13.32
C SER A 124 14.77 3.28 13.13
N ARG A 125 15.26 4.25 13.91
CA ARG A 125 14.87 5.66 13.77
C ARG A 125 15.27 6.24 12.42
N GLU A 126 16.47 5.95 11.94
CA GLU A 126 16.93 6.37 10.62
C GLU A 126 16.10 5.71 9.50
N GLU A 127 15.77 4.43 9.65
CA GLU A 127 14.93 3.69 8.71
C GLU A 127 13.52 4.28 8.64
N VAL A 128 12.90 4.60 9.77
CA VAL A 128 11.58 5.26 9.84
C VAL A 128 11.62 6.59 9.14
N GLU A 129 12.64 7.43 9.40
CA GLU A 129 12.76 8.74 8.78
C GLU A 129 12.93 8.63 7.26
N GLY A 130 13.79 7.74 6.78
CA GLY A 130 13.97 7.47 5.35
C GLY A 130 12.69 6.93 4.68
N THR A 131 11.98 6.01 5.35
CA THR A 131 10.72 5.45 4.85
C THR A 131 9.62 6.50 4.80
N ARG A 132 9.56 7.41 5.79
CA ARG A 132 8.61 8.51 5.82
C ARG A 132 8.84 9.51 4.69
N GLN A 133 10.09 9.91 4.46
CA GLN A 133 10.44 10.80 3.36
C GLN A 133 10.09 10.18 2.00
N GLN A 134 10.39 8.90 1.81
CA GLN A 134 10.02 8.20 0.59
C GLN A 134 8.50 8.08 0.42
N PHE A 135 7.77 7.81 1.51
CA PHE A 135 6.32 7.80 1.49
C PHE A 135 5.74 9.14 1.05
N GLU A 136 6.25 10.26 1.55
CA GLU A 136 5.78 11.60 1.19
C GLU A 136 6.03 11.91 -0.30
N LEU A 137 7.21 11.55 -0.82
CA LEU A 137 7.54 11.73 -2.24
C LEU A 137 6.59 10.91 -3.13
N ASP A 138 6.47 9.61 -2.86
CA ASP A 138 5.62 8.70 -3.64
C ASP A 138 4.13 9.10 -3.54
N HIS A 139 3.67 9.48 -2.37
CA HIS A 139 2.31 9.94 -2.13
C HIS A 139 1.98 11.19 -2.94
N ASN A 140 2.86 12.19 -2.90
CA ASN A 140 2.69 13.43 -3.66
C ASN A 140 2.70 13.19 -5.18
N GLU A 141 3.55 12.29 -5.66
CA GLU A 141 3.57 11.88 -7.07
C GLU A 141 2.26 11.22 -7.49
N ILE A 142 1.77 10.26 -6.69
CA ILE A 142 0.49 9.59 -6.96
C ILE A 142 -0.67 10.60 -6.98
N LEU A 143 -0.69 11.57 -6.06
CA LEU A 143 -1.73 12.61 -6.05
C LEU A 143 -1.69 13.49 -7.31
N LYS A 144 -0.49 13.84 -7.80
CA LYS A 144 -0.34 14.58 -9.07
C LYS A 144 -0.88 13.77 -10.25
N ILE A 145 -0.54 12.48 -10.32
CA ILE A 145 -1.05 11.57 -11.36
C ILE A 145 -2.58 11.45 -11.29
N LEU A 146 -3.16 11.26 -10.11
CA LEU A 146 -4.61 11.16 -9.93
C LEU A 146 -5.33 12.45 -10.34
N LYS A 147 -4.72 13.61 -10.08
CA LYS A 147 -5.25 14.91 -10.50
C LYS A 147 -5.24 15.05 -12.02
N SER A 148 -4.15 14.67 -12.69
CA SER A 148 -4.06 14.66 -14.17
C SER A 148 -5.10 13.72 -14.77
N LEU A 149 -5.18 12.47 -14.27
CA LEU A 149 -6.18 11.50 -14.74
C LEU A 149 -7.62 11.98 -14.57
N LYS A 150 -7.91 12.77 -13.52
CA LYS A 150 -9.22 13.38 -13.34
C LYS A 150 -9.50 14.43 -14.44
N GLN A 151 -8.53 15.29 -14.74
CA GLN A 151 -8.65 16.30 -15.78
C GLN A 151 -8.85 15.67 -17.17
N ASP A 152 -8.13 14.59 -17.45
CA ASP A 152 -8.25 13.87 -18.72
C ASP A 152 -9.62 13.18 -18.82
N LEU A 153 -10.10 12.58 -17.72
CA LEU A 153 -11.44 12.02 -17.65
C LEU A 153 -12.52 13.06 -17.97
N ASP A 154 -12.44 14.24 -17.34
CA ASP A 154 -13.40 15.33 -17.55
C ASP A 154 -13.43 15.82 -19.03
N LYS A 155 -12.27 15.81 -19.72
CA LYS A 155 -12.17 16.15 -21.14
C LYS A 155 -12.85 15.09 -22.00
N ILE A 156 -12.49 13.82 -21.79
CA ILE A 156 -13.01 12.71 -22.59
C ILE A 156 -14.51 12.53 -22.39
N GLU A 157 -15.04 12.72 -21.18
CA GLU A 157 -16.49 12.68 -20.91
C GLU A 157 -17.24 13.79 -21.64
N LYS A 158 -16.66 14.99 -21.76
CA LYS A 158 -17.23 16.07 -22.58
C LYS A 158 -17.24 15.73 -24.06
N GLU A 159 -16.18 15.14 -24.59
CA GLU A 159 -16.11 14.67 -25.96
C GLU A 159 -17.13 13.56 -26.22
N ARG A 160 -17.20 12.59 -25.32
CA ARG A 160 -18.20 11.53 -25.34
C ARG A 160 -19.62 12.08 -25.41
N MET A 161 -19.93 13.09 -24.61
CA MET A 161 -21.23 13.74 -24.61
C MET A 161 -21.54 14.39 -25.98
N ARG A 162 -20.56 15.06 -26.58
CA ARG A 162 -20.70 15.65 -27.91
C ARG A 162 -21.00 14.57 -28.98
N PHE A 163 -20.24 13.48 -28.97
CA PHE A 163 -20.48 12.40 -29.94
C PHE A 163 -21.81 11.70 -29.70
N SER A 164 -22.22 11.48 -28.46
CA SER A 164 -23.50 10.84 -28.15
C SER A 164 -24.71 11.65 -28.65
N GLN A 165 -24.62 12.98 -28.64
CA GLN A 165 -25.69 13.88 -29.18
C GLN A 165 -25.83 13.83 -30.70
N THR A 166 -24.79 13.39 -31.43
CA THR A 166 -24.81 13.30 -32.90
C THR A 166 -25.24 11.92 -33.40
N VAL A 167 -25.38 10.93 -32.52
CA VAL A 167 -25.82 9.57 -32.87
C VAL A 167 -27.34 9.47 -32.71
N ALA A 168 -28.02 8.81 -33.67
CA ALA A 168 -29.46 8.56 -33.57
C ALA A 168 -29.80 7.82 -32.26
N PRO A 169 -30.86 8.23 -31.54
CA PRO A 169 -31.18 7.72 -30.21
C PRO A 169 -31.36 6.19 -30.13
N GLU A 170 -31.91 5.56 -31.15
CA GLU A 170 -32.09 4.11 -31.23
C GLU A 170 -30.75 3.40 -31.34
N LEU A 171 -29.85 3.95 -32.17
CA LEU A 171 -28.52 3.39 -32.36
C LEU A 171 -27.65 3.56 -31.11
N LEU A 172 -27.78 4.71 -30.43
CA LEU A 172 -27.09 4.95 -29.16
C LEU A 172 -27.55 3.97 -28.08
N ARG A 173 -28.88 3.75 -27.95
CA ARG A 173 -29.42 2.76 -26.99
C ARG A 173 -28.89 1.37 -27.26
N ARG A 174 -28.80 0.95 -28.51
CA ARG A 174 -28.24 -0.33 -28.89
C ARG A 174 -26.75 -0.44 -28.60
N TYR A 175 -25.99 0.61 -28.88
CA TYR A 175 -24.58 0.71 -28.55
C TYR A 175 -24.34 0.60 -27.04
N ASP A 176 -25.05 1.39 -26.23
CA ASP A 176 -24.91 1.39 -24.78
C ASP A 176 -25.27 0.03 -24.18
N TYR A 177 -26.30 -0.64 -24.69
CA TYR A 177 -26.62 -2.00 -24.29
C TYR A 177 -25.47 -2.99 -24.58
N LEU A 178 -24.92 -2.94 -25.79
CA LEU A 178 -23.82 -3.81 -26.18
C LEU A 178 -22.56 -3.53 -25.34
N ARG A 179 -22.21 -2.26 -25.15
CA ARG A 179 -21.08 -1.84 -24.34
C ARG A 179 -21.19 -2.39 -22.92
N THR A 180 -22.34 -2.28 -22.29
CA THR A 180 -22.54 -2.71 -20.90
C THR A 180 -22.47 -4.23 -20.76
N HIS A 181 -23.03 -5.00 -21.72
CA HIS A 181 -23.16 -6.46 -21.59
C HIS A 181 -22.09 -7.25 -22.34
N LYS A 182 -21.23 -6.62 -23.13
CA LYS A 182 -20.24 -7.28 -23.99
C LYS A 182 -18.79 -6.82 -23.71
N GLY A 183 -18.46 -6.54 -22.45
CA GLY A 183 -17.08 -6.24 -22.05
C GLY A 183 -16.55 -4.87 -22.49
N GLY A 184 -17.45 -3.87 -22.59
CA GLY A 184 -17.07 -2.49 -22.91
C GLY A 184 -16.93 -2.17 -24.40
N ILE A 185 -17.20 -3.11 -25.30
CA ILE A 185 -17.05 -2.96 -26.75
C ILE A 185 -18.40 -3.19 -27.43
N GLY A 186 -18.99 -2.15 -28.01
CA GLY A 186 -20.26 -2.20 -28.77
C GLY A 186 -20.10 -2.27 -30.28
N VAL A 187 -18.98 -1.74 -30.81
CA VAL A 187 -18.67 -1.67 -32.25
C VAL A 187 -17.38 -2.45 -32.53
N SER A 188 -17.34 -3.19 -33.62
CA SER A 188 -16.17 -4.00 -33.99
C SER A 188 -15.81 -3.84 -35.48
N PRO A 189 -14.55 -3.61 -35.83
CA PRO A 189 -14.10 -3.69 -37.20
C PRO A 189 -14.14 -5.13 -37.71
N VAL A 190 -14.40 -5.30 -38.99
CA VAL A 190 -14.26 -6.55 -39.74
C VAL A 190 -13.13 -6.37 -40.73
N ILE A 191 -12.10 -7.18 -40.61
CA ILE A 191 -10.92 -7.18 -41.49
C ILE A 191 -10.84 -8.56 -42.14
N LYS A 192 -10.74 -8.59 -43.46
CA LYS A 192 -10.67 -9.85 -44.28
C LYS A 192 -11.79 -10.83 -43.90
N GLY A 193 -13.01 -10.34 -43.67
CA GLY A 193 -14.16 -11.18 -43.33
C GLY A 193 -14.17 -11.71 -41.89
N VAL A 194 -13.28 -11.26 -41.00
CA VAL A 194 -13.18 -11.70 -39.60
C VAL A 194 -13.52 -10.53 -38.65
N CYS A 195 -14.46 -10.75 -37.74
CA CYS A 195 -14.77 -9.81 -36.67
C CYS A 195 -13.62 -9.71 -35.69
N GLN A 196 -13.04 -8.53 -35.50
CA GLN A 196 -11.83 -8.34 -34.69
C GLN A 196 -12.06 -8.42 -33.16
N THR A 197 -13.33 -8.49 -32.73
CA THR A 197 -13.64 -8.62 -31.28
C THR A 197 -13.93 -10.06 -30.88
N CYS A 198 -14.63 -10.87 -31.69
CA CYS A 198 -14.91 -12.27 -31.37
C CYS A 198 -14.04 -13.25 -32.16
N HIS A 199 -13.25 -12.76 -33.11
CA HIS A 199 -12.33 -13.53 -33.97
C HIS A 199 -12.99 -14.63 -34.81
N LEU A 200 -14.29 -14.53 -35.05
CA LEU A 200 -15.03 -15.47 -35.91
C LEU A 200 -15.30 -14.85 -37.28
N GLY A 201 -15.27 -15.73 -38.29
CA GLY A 201 -15.59 -15.36 -39.67
C GLY A 201 -17.04 -14.93 -39.84
N ILE A 202 -17.27 -14.03 -40.79
CA ILE A 202 -18.60 -13.62 -41.25
C ILE A 202 -18.88 -14.29 -42.59
N PRO A 203 -20.12 -14.74 -42.85
CA PRO A 203 -20.50 -15.30 -44.15
C PRO A 203 -20.11 -14.37 -45.30
N PRO A 204 -19.56 -14.90 -46.43
CA PRO A 204 -19.07 -14.06 -47.53
C PRO A 204 -20.12 -13.11 -48.10
N GLN A 205 -21.38 -13.52 -48.11
CA GLN A 205 -22.49 -12.65 -48.58
C GLN A 205 -22.68 -11.44 -47.63
N GLU A 206 -22.70 -11.68 -46.34
CA GLU A 206 -22.82 -10.62 -45.34
C GLU A 206 -21.59 -9.70 -45.36
N PHE A 207 -20.40 -10.24 -45.59
CA PHE A 207 -19.19 -9.44 -45.73
C PHE A 207 -19.26 -8.52 -46.97
N ASN A 208 -19.74 -9.02 -48.09
CA ASN A 208 -19.95 -8.19 -49.30
C ASN A 208 -20.98 -7.07 -49.06
N GLU A 209 -22.08 -7.34 -48.31
CA GLU A 209 -23.03 -6.33 -47.90
C GLU A 209 -22.40 -5.29 -46.96
N LEU A 210 -21.51 -5.73 -46.06
CA LEU A 210 -20.81 -4.82 -45.15
C LEU A 210 -19.89 -3.85 -45.92
N ILE A 211 -19.19 -4.34 -46.94
CA ILE A 211 -18.35 -3.51 -47.83
C ILE A 211 -19.18 -2.46 -48.57
N ARG A 212 -20.39 -2.79 -49.04
CA ARG A 212 -21.28 -1.84 -49.69
C ARG A 212 -21.66 -0.72 -48.75
N GLY A 213 -21.85 -0.99 -47.46
CA GLY A 213 -22.13 0.03 -46.44
C GLY A 213 -23.53 0.63 -46.48
N ASP A 214 -24.47 -0.02 -47.16
CA ASP A 214 -25.83 0.49 -47.39
C ASP A 214 -26.69 0.42 -46.11
N LYS A 215 -26.39 -0.47 -45.20
CA LYS A 215 -27.13 -0.69 -43.95
C LYS A 215 -26.21 -0.97 -42.75
N LEU A 216 -26.75 -0.65 -41.57
CA LEU A 216 -26.10 -1.01 -40.33
C LEU A 216 -26.17 -2.53 -40.13
N MET A 217 -25.03 -3.16 -39.92
CA MET A 217 -24.94 -4.61 -39.74
C MET A 217 -24.42 -4.99 -38.35
N THR A 218 -24.72 -6.23 -37.96
CA THR A 218 -24.23 -6.80 -36.70
C THR A 218 -23.52 -8.13 -36.98
N CYS A 219 -22.53 -8.41 -36.16
CA CYS A 219 -21.83 -9.69 -36.23
C CYS A 219 -22.81 -10.83 -35.90
N PRO A 220 -22.97 -11.85 -36.76
CA PRO A 220 -23.88 -12.98 -36.50
C PRO A 220 -23.48 -13.79 -35.28
N ASN A 221 -22.20 -13.76 -34.89
CA ASN A 221 -21.69 -14.55 -33.77
C ASN A 221 -21.76 -13.81 -32.42
N CYS A 222 -21.33 -12.53 -32.36
CA CYS A 222 -21.24 -11.79 -31.08
C CYS A 222 -22.25 -10.65 -30.94
N THR A 223 -23.07 -10.37 -31.98
CA THR A 223 -24.13 -9.37 -32.02
C THR A 223 -23.68 -7.91 -31.97
N ARG A 224 -22.39 -7.63 -31.90
CA ARG A 224 -21.84 -6.27 -31.93
C ARG A 224 -22.12 -5.60 -33.27
N ILE A 225 -22.25 -4.29 -33.26
CA ILE A 225 -22.33 -3.48 -34.47
C ILE A 225 -20.99 -3.64 -35.21
N ILE A 226 -21.04 -3.90 -36.52
CA ILE A 226 -19.83 -4.09 -37.31
C ILE A 226 -19.71 -3.05 -38.42
N TYR A 227 -18.47 -2.79 -38.80
CA TYR A 227 -18.10 -1.96 -39.94
C TYR A 227 -16.90 -2.56 -40.66
N TRP A 228 -16.75 -2.22 -41.93
CA TRP A 228 -15.58 -2.67 -42.68
C TRP A 228 -14.33 -1.91 -42.22
N GLY A 229 -13.36 -2.64 -41.66
CA GLY A 229 -12.18 -2.07 -41.01
C GLY A 229 -11.16 -1.49 -42.00
N ASP A 230 -11.16 -1.95 -43.26
CA ASP A 230 -10.25 -1.47 -44.30
C ASP A 230 -10.84 -0.26 -45.08
N ASP A 231 -12.00 0.25 -44.69
CA ASP A 231 -12.61 1.42 -45.30
C ASP A 231 -11.89 2.69 -44.87
N ASP A 232 -11.32 3.42 -45.82
CA ASP A 232 -10.60 4.71 -45.61
C ASP A 232 -11.43 5.72 -44.83
N ARG A 233 -12.77 5.65 -44.90
CA ARG A 233 -13.67 6.51 -44.14
C ARG A 233 -13.56 6.32 -42.63
N TYR A 234 -13.08 5.15 -42.15
CA TYR A 234 -13.02 4.78 -40.73
C TYR A 234 -11.59 4.57 -40.23
N GLN A 235 -10.60 4.63 -41.12
CA GLN A 235 -9.21 4.64 -40.71
C GLN A 235 -8.88 6.02 -40.15
N ASN A 236 -8.44 6.08 -38.90
CA ASN A 236 -7.81 7.27 -38.37
C ASN A 236 -6.50 7.46 -39.15
N LYS A 237 -6.47 8.40 -40.08
CA LYS A 237 -5.20 8.94 -40.55
C LYS A 237 -4.63 9.68 -39.32
N GLU A 238 -3.71 9.04 -38.63
CA GLU A 238 -2.81 9.76 -37.73
C GLU A 238 -2.22 10.90 -38.57
N SER A 239 -2.57 12.11 -38.19
CA SER A 239 -1.94 13.31 -38.74
C SER A 239 -0.50 13.28 -38.25
N ASP A 240 0.45 13.02 -39.18
CA ASP A 240 1.85 13.29 -38.97
C ASP A 240 2.08 14.70 -38.41
#